data_7dd9cd9f8c45f58fb08d72482b5ca990
#
_entry.id   7dd9cd9f8c45f58fb08d72482b5ca990
#
_cell.length_a   1.000
_cell.length_b   1.000
_cell.length_c   1.000
_cell.angle_alpha   90.00
_cell.angle_beta   90.00
_cell.angle_gamma   90.00
#
_symmetry.space_group_name_H-M   'P 1'
#
loop_
_entity.id
_entity.type
_entity.pdbx_description
1 polymer ?
#
loop_
_entity_poly.entity_id
_entity_poly.type
_entity_poly.pdbx_seq_one_letter_code
_entity_poly.pdbx_strand_id
1 'polypeptide(L)'
;MARIIVTGGSGFIGTNLIEYFLGKGHELLNIDIAVPRNKSHLSHWRKVDILDRANFHSECQTFNPDYVVHLAARTDLHENESIEGYAANIAGVQNMVDIVNELPAVRRAVYASSRMVCRIDYVPENFYDYCPPNYYGESKKRGEEIVRKDATHDY
;
A
#
# COMPACT_ATOMS: atom_id res chain seq x y z
N MET A 1 -14.99 0.13 -17.44
CA MET A 1 -13.56 -0.26 -17.32
C MET A 1 -12.90 0.79 -16.45
N ALA A 2 -12.17 0.38 -15.41
CA ALA A 2 -11.44 1.30 -14.53
C ALA A 2 -9.93 1.00 -14.60
N ARG A 3 -9.12 2.00 -14.28
CA ARG A 3 -7.65 1.90 -14.19
C ARG A 3 -7.26 1.80 -12.73
N ILE A 4 -6.60 0.71 -12.34
CA ILE A 4 -6.32 0.39 -10.94
C ILE A 4 -4.83 0.17 -10.73
N ILE A 5 -4.22 0.91 -9.81
CA ILE A 5 -2.88 0.62 -9.31
C ILE A 5 -2.98 -0.32 -8.12
N VAL A 6 -2.16 -1.37 -8.10
CA VAL A 6 -1.93 -2.23 -6.94
C VAL A 6 -0.46 -2.18 -6.59
N THR A 7 -0.08 -1.59 -5.46
CA THR A 7 1.28 -1.72 -4.95
C THR A 7 1.40 -3.00 -4.14
N GLY A 8 2.56 -3.66 -4.19
CA GLY A 8 2.70 -4.99 -3.56
C GLY A 8 1.92 -6.08 -4.30
N GLY A 9 1.63 -5.86 -5.59
CA GLY A 9 0.81 -6.74 -6.41
C GLY A 9 1.44 -8.11 -6.70
N SER A 10 2.74 -8.28 -6.47
CA SER A 10 3.44 -9.56 -6.58
C SER A 10 3.32 -10.43 -5.31
N GLY A 11 2.78 -9.87 -4.22
CA GLY A 11 2.48 -10.60 -2.98
C GLY A 11 1.27 -11.52 -3.10
N PHE A 12 0.94 -12.22 -2.00
CA PHE A 12 -0.18 -13.18 -1.99
C PHE A 12 -1.54 -12.51 -2.27
N ILE A 13 -1.87 -11.46 -1.53
CA ILE A 13 -3.14 -10.73 -1.71
C ILE A 13 -3.16 -10.04 -3.08
N GLY A 14 -2.07 -9.34 -3.44
CA GLY A 14 -1.95 -8.59 -4.68
C GLY A 14 -2.11 -9.44 -5.92
N THR A 15 -1.50 -10.63 -5.96
CA THR A 15 -1.64 -11.56 -7.10
C THR A 15 -3.10 -11.96 -7.34
N ASN A 16 -3.83 -12.32 -6.27
CA ASN A 16 -5.25 -12.70 -6.38
C ASN A 16 -6.13 -11.52 -6.78
N LEU A 17 -5.83 -10.32 -6.26
CA LEU A 17 -6.57 -9.11 -6.57
C LEU A 17 -6.39 -8.69 -8.04
N ILE A 18 -5.16 -8.73 -8.54
CA ILE A 18 -4.86 -8.44 -9.95
C ILE A 18 -5.59 -9.41 -10.87
N GLU A 19 -5.51 -10.72 -10.59
CA GLU A 19 -6.19 -11.74 -11.37
C GLU A 19 -7.71 -11.51 -11.42
N TYR A 20 -8.31 -11.19 -10.27
CA TYR A 20 -9.73 -10.90 -10.18
C TYR A 20 -10.14 -9.69 -11.04
N PHE A 21 -9.42 -8.58 -10.94
CA PHE A 21 -9.76 -7.36 -11.67
C PHE A 21 -9.47 -7.46 -13.17
N LEU A 22 -8.39 -8.14 -13.58
CA LEU A 22 -8.14 -8.44 -14.99
C LEU A 22 -9.28 -9.29 -15.57
N GLY A 23 -9.76 -10.30 -14.83
CA GLY A 23 -10.92 -11.12 -15.22
C GLY A 23 -12.23 -10.34 -15.33
N LYS A 24 -12.30 -9.14 -14.73
CA LYS A 24 -13.45 -8.20 -14.85
C LYS A 24 -13.25 -7.16 -15.96
N GLY A 25 -12.15 -7.20 -16.69
CA GLY A 25 -11.86 -6.30 -17.80
C GLY A 25 -11.35 -4.91 -17.36
N HIS A 26 -10.76 -4.79 -16.15
CA HIS A 26 -10.10 -3.58 -15.71
C HIS A 26 -8.66 -3.50 -16.24
N GLU A 27 -8.12 -2.29 -16.33
CA GLU A 27 -6.71 -2.04 -16.64
C GLU A 27 -5.91 -1.96 -15.33
N LEU A 28 -4.82 -2.72 -15.22
CA LEU A 28 -4.04 -2.86 -13.98
C LEU A 28 -2.60 -2.42 -14.15
N LEU A 29 -2.06 -1.76 -13.12
CA LEU A 29 -0.64 -1.54 -12.94
C LEU A 29 -0.22 -2.13 -11.59
N ASN A 30 0.66 -3.13 -11.63
CA ASN A 30 1.32 -3.69 -10.47
C ASN A 30 2.65 -2.98 -10.23
N ILE A 31 2.77 -2.28 -9.11
CA ILE A 31 4.02 -1.65 -8.66
C ILE A 31 4.59 -2.48 -7.51
N ASP A 32 5.74 -3.13 -7.76
CA ASP A 32 6.37 -4.01 -6.78
C ASP A 32 7.87 -4.14 -7.07
N ILE A 33 8.68 -4.30 -6.03
CA ILE A 33 10.12 -4.62 -6.17
C ILE A 33 10.35 -6.08 -6.60
N ALA A 34 9.40 -6.98 -6.29
CA ALA A 34 9.46 -8.39 -6.63
C ALA A 34 8.76 -8.68 -7.96
N VAL A 35 9.27 -9.67 -8.68
CA VAL A 35 8.64 -10.19 -9.90
C VAL A 35 7.30 -10.86 -9.57
N PRO A 36 6.24 -10.68 -10.38
CA PRO A 36 4.96 -11.32 -10.16
C PRO A 36 5.06 -12.84 -10.07
N ARG A 37 4.35 -13.43 -9.11
CA ARG A 37 4.26 -14.91 -8.98
C ARG A 37 3.58 -15.56 -10.17
N ASN A 38 2.53 -14.91 -10.71
CA ASN A 38 1.87 -15.33 -11.93
C ASN A 38 2.54 -14.66 -13.15
N LYS A 39 3.14 -15.44 -14.04
CA LYS A 39 3.84 -14.94 -15.23
C LYS A 39 2.93 -14.15 -16.19
N SER A 40 1.62 -14.42 -16.21
CA SER A 40 0.67 -13.66 -17.02
C SER A 40 0.53 -12.20 -16.57
N HIS A 41 0.95 -11.86 -15.33
CA HIS A 41 0.91 -10.49 -14.80
C HIS A 41 2.17 -9.66 -15.17
N LEU A 42 3.17 -10.23 -15.85
CA LEU A 42 4.42 -9.53 -16.19
C LEU A 42 4.20 -8.27 -17.03
N SER A 43 3.24 -8.30 -17.96
CA SER A 43 2.91 -7.13 -18.80
C SER A 43 2.33 -5.95 -18.01
N HIS A 44 1.76 -6.22 -16.86
CA HIS A 44 1.15 -5.24 -15.97
C HIS A 44 2.08 -4.76 -14.85
N TRP A 45 3.29 -5.32 -14.75
CA TRP A 45 4.23 -5.04 -13.66
C TRP A 45 5.28 -4.00 -14.02
N ARG A 46 5.57 -3.15 -13.04
CA ARG A 46 6.73 -2.26 -13.04
C ARG A 46 7.54 -2.49 -11.77
N LYS A 47 8.85 -2.70 -11.95
CA LYS A 47 9.78 -2.82 -10.83
C LYS A 47 10.09 -1.43 -10.28
N VAL A 48 9.37 -1.03 -9.24
CA VAL A 48 9.55 0.25 -8.58
C VAL A 48 9.51 0.05 -7.06
N ASP A 49 10.44 0.67 -6.37
CA ASP A 49 10.42 0.80 -4.93
C ASP A 49 9.55 1.99 -4.54
N ILE A 50 8.57 1.78 -3.66
CA ILE A 50 7.70 2.86 -3.15
C ILE A 50 8.46 3.91 -2.33
N LEU A 51 9.70 3.62 -1.92
CA LEU A 51 10.60 4.58 -1.28
C LEU A 51 11.32 5.49 -2.29
N ASP A 52 11.45 5.09 -3.56
CA ASP A 52 11.90 5.95 -4.65
C ASP A 52 10.74 6.84 -5.13
N ARG A 53 10.50 7.94 -4.38
CA ARG A 53 9.35 8.83 -4.60
C ARG A 53 9.27 9.34 -6.04
N ALA A 54 10.41 9.66 -6.66
CA ALA A 54 10.40 10.25 -8.00
C ALA A 54 9.93 9.24 -9.06
N ASN A 55 10.49 8.03 -9.04
CA ASN A 55 10.10 6.97 -9.97
C ASN A 55 8.68 6.48 -9.70
N PHE A 56 8.31 6.32 -8.42
CA PHE A 56 6.96 5.92 -8.01
C PHE A 56 5.90 6.93 -8.47
N HIS A 57 6.13 8.23 -8.26
CA HIS A 57 5.26 9.30 -8.76
C HIS A 57 5.10 9.27 -10.27
N SER A 58 6.23 9.14 -11.01
CA SER A 58 6.23 9.12 -12.48
C SER A 58 5.37 7.98 -13.04
N GLU A 59 5.47 6.76 -12.47
CA GLU A 59 4.67 5.61 -12.90
C GLU A 59 3.19 5.81 -12.58
N CYS A 60 2.86 6.32 -11.39
CA CYS A 60 1.48 6.62 -11.01
C CYS A 60 0.86 7.69 -11.92
N GLN A 61 1.59 8.78 -12.19
CA GLN A 61 1.13 9.86 -13.05
C GLN A 61 0.93 9.39 -14.48
N THR A 62 1.86 8.62 -15.03
CA THR A 62 1.77 8.06 -16.39
C THR A 62 0.59 7.13 -16.54
N PHE A 63 0.35 6.30 -15.54
CA PHE A 63 -0.79 5.39 -15.55
C PHE A 63 -2.12 6.11 -15.31
N ASN A 64 -2.16 7.21 -14.57
CA ASN A 64 -3.35 8.01 -14.26
C ASN A 64 -4.54 7.17 -13.77
N PRO A 65 -4.49 6.59 -12.56
CA PRO A 65 -5.47 5.62 -12.07
C PRO A 65 -6.81 6.25 -11.64
N ASP A 66 -7.90 5.46 -11.72
CA ASP A 66 -9.17 5.75 -11.07
C ASP A 66 -9.18 5.29 -9.60
N TYR A 67 -8.44 4.21 -9.30
CA TYR A 67 -8.39 3.58 -7.96
C TYR A 67 -6.98 3.13 -7.63
N VAL A 68 -6.66 3.14 -6.34
CA VAL A 68 -5.39 2.65 -5.80
C VAL A 68 -5.64 1.64 -4.70
N VAL A 69 -4.91 0.52 -4.71
CA VAL A 69 -4.85 -0.44 -3.60
C VAL A 69 -3.40 -0.58 -3.15
N HIS A 70 -3.10 0.01 -2.00
CA HIS A 70 -1.76 0.05 -1.44
C HIS A 70 -1.53 -1.11 -0.48
N LEU A 71 -0.88 -2.20 -0.98
CA LEU A 71 -0.55 -3.40 -0.24
C LEU A 71 0.96 -3.53 0.03
N ALA A 72 1.79 -2.73 -0.64
CA ALA A 72 3.25 -2.79 -0.46
C ALA A 72 3.62 -2.48 0.99
N ALA A 73 4.30 -3.41 1.62
CA ALA A 73 4.73 -3.31 3.00
C ALA A 73 5.85 -4.33 3.29
N ARG A 74 6.73 -4.03 4.23
CA ARG A 74 7.52 -5.03 4.92
C ARG A 74 6.65 -5.70 5.97
N THR A 75 6.47 -7.02 5.89
CA THR A 75 5.49 -7.77 6.71
C THR A 75 6.12 -8.78 7.67
N ASP A 76 7.45 -8.98 7.61
CA ASP A 76 8.12 -9.84 8.59
C ASP A 76 8.12 -9.21 9.99
N LEU A 77 8.30 -10.03 11.01
CA LEU A 77 8.31 -9.62 12.41
C LEU A 77 9.71 -9.71 13.04
N HIS A 78 10.76 -9.81 12.20
CA HIS A 78 12.11 -10.09 12.66
C HIS A 78 12.90 -8.84 13.05
N GLU A 79 12.41 -7.64 12.66
CA GLU A 79 13.02 -6.39 13.04
C GLU A 79 12.74 -6.06 14.51
N ASN A 80 13.77 -6.16 15.34
CA ASN A 80 13.69 -5.93 16.78
C ASN A 80 14.63 -4.82 17.27
N GLU A 81 15.39 -4.19 16.37
CA GLU A 81 16.36 -3.16 16.72
C GLU A 81 15.76 -1.77 16.62
N SER A 82 15.06 -1.49 15.52
CA SER A 82 14.50 -0.17 15.32
C SER A 82 13.29 -0.16 14.36
N ILE A 83 12.52 0.91 14.38
CA ILE A 83 11.37 1.10 13.49
C ILE A 83 11.80 1.49 12.07
N GLU A 84 13.02 1.98 11.88
CA GLU A 84 13.55 2.39 10.57
C GLU A 84 13.57 1.23 9.57
N GLY A 85 13.71 0.00 10.05
CA GLY A 85 13.58 -1.20 9.22
C GLY A 85 12.23 -1.34 8.52
N TYR A 86 11.21 -0.64 9.00
CA TYR A 86 9.87 -0.59 8.39
C TYR A 86 9.60 0.70 7.59
N ALA A 87 10.61 1.31 7.01
CA ALA A 87 10.45 2.54 6.22
C ALA A 87 9.37 2.43 5.13
N ALA A 88 9.25 1.26 4.47
CA ALA A 88 8.20 1.01 3.48
C ALA A 88 6.77 1.18 4.05
N ASN A 89 6.56 0.86 5.34
CA ASN A 89 5.27 0.95 6.00
C ASN A 89 4.93 2.38 6.48
N ILE A 90 5.91 3.27 6.49
CA ILE A 90 5.77 4.66 6.98
C ILE A 90 6.02 5.62 5.82
N ALA A 91 7.27 5.76 5.36
CA ALA A 91 7.62 6.65 4.27
C ALA A 91 6.99 6.22 2.93
N GLY A 92 6.86 4.90 2.68
CA GLY A 92 6.15 4.38 1.50
C GLY A 92 4.66 4.73 1.51
N VAL A 93 3.99 4.67 2.67
CA VAL A 93 2.60 5.12 2.83
C VAL A 93 2.50 6.64 2.62
N GLN A 94 3.41 7.43 3.20
CA GLN A 94 3.44 8.88 3.00
C GLN A 94 3.60 9.23 1.52
N ASN A 95 4.56 8.58 0.82
CA ASN A 95 4.73 8.79 -0.62
C ASN A 95 3.44 8.49 -1.40
N MET A 96 2.73 7.39 -1.05
CA MET A 96 1.48 7.04 -1.74
C MET A 96 0.38 8.06 -1.47
N VAL A 97 0.21 8.54 -0.22
CA VAL A 97 -0.77 9.56 0.14
C VAL A 97 -0.49 10.86 -0.62
N ASP A 98 0.76 11.32 -0.61
CA ASP A 98 1.16 12.54 -1.32
C ASP A 98 0.88 12.45 -2.82
N ILE A 99 1.27 11.32 -3.44
CA ILE A 99 1.06 11.08 -4.88
C ILE A 99 -0.43 11.07 -5.21
N VAL A 100 -1.25 10.37 -4.42
CA VAL A 100 -2.70 10.29 -4.67
C VAL A 100 -3.36 11.66 -4.51
N ASN A 101 -2.93 12.47 -3.55
CA ASN A 101 -3.42 13.85 -3.40
C ASN A 101 -3.13 14.74 -4.63
N GLU A 102 -2.06 14.43 -5.38
CA GLU A 102 -1.69 15.14 -6.61
C GLU A 102 -2.41 14.59 -7.88
N LEU A 103 -3.14 13.46 -7.76
CA LEU A 103 -3.81 12.78 -8.89
C LEU A 103 -5.33 12.96 -8.85
N PRO A 104 -5.88 13.98 -9.54
CA PRO A 104 -7.30 14.33 -9.44
C PRO A 104 -8.26 13.29 -10.04
N ALA A 105 -7.75 12.33 -10.81
CA ALA A 105 -8.54 11.24 -11.38
C ALA A 105 -8.87 10.14 -10.35
N VAL A 106 -8.11 10.05 -9.26
CA VAL A 106 -8.30 9.02 -8.23
C VAL A 106 -9.59 9.29 -7.47
N ARG A 107 -10.50 8.32 -7.52
CA ARG A 107 -11.81 8.36 -6.84
C ARG A 107 -11.72 7.80 -5.44
N ARG A 108 -10.87 6.79 -5.24
CA ARG A 108 -10.64 6.16 -3.93
C ARG A 108 -9.30 5.45 -3.89
N ALA A 109 -8.64 5.52 -2.74
CA ALA A 109 -7.48 4.70 -2.41
C ALA A 109 -7.77 3.83 -1.19
N VAL A 110 -7.28 2.58 -1.20
CA VAL A 110 -7.36 1.64 -0.08
C VAL A 110 -5.96 1.38 0.45
N TYR A 111 -5.75 1.57 1.73
CA TYR A 111 -4.48 1.35 2.41
C TYR A 111 -4.59 0.16 3.36
N ALA A 112 -3.76 -0.87 3.14
CA ALA A 112 -3.79 -2.05 3.98
C ALA A 112 -3.17 -1.77 5.36
N SER A 113 -3.96 -1.92 6.41
CA SER A 113 -3.49 -1.92 7.78
C SER A 113 -3.26 -3.35 8.31
N SER A 114 -3.25 -3.52 9.61
CA SER A 114 -3.04 -4.81 10.27
C SER A 114 -3.76 -4.85 11.61
N ARG A 115 -4.23 -6.05 12.01
CA ARG A 115 -4.69 -6.23 13.39
C ARG A 115 -3.57 -6.04 14.43
N MET A 116 -2.29 -6.07 14.01
CA MET A 116 -1.13 -5.86 14.90
C MET A 116 -0.99 -4.39 15.37
N VAL A 117 -1.88 -3.50 14.96
CA VAL A 117 -1.99 -2.16 15.57
C VAL A 117 -2.43 -2.24 17.04
N CYS A 118 -3.01 -3.38 17.45
CA CYS A 118 -3.31 -3.71 18.86
C CYS A 118 -2.80 -5.11 19.19
N ARG A 119 -2.27 -5.29 20.41
CA ARG A 119 -1.90 -6.61 20.93
C ARG A 119 -3.13 -7.50 21.12
N ILE A 120 -2.90 -8.80 21.28
CA ILE A 120 -3.95 -9.76 21.65
C ILE A 120 -4.54 -9.33 23.01
N ASP A 121 -5.83 -9.51 23.16
CA ASP A 121 -6.62 -9.17 24.37
C ASP A 121 -6.72 -7.69 24.71
N TYR A 122 -6.20 -6.79 23.86
CA TYR A 122 -6.45 -5.37 23.95
C TYR A 122 -7.73 -5.01 23.19
N VAL A 123 -8.67 -4.37 23.85
CA VAL A 123 -9.92 -3.87 23.26
C VAL A 123 -9.82 -2.35 23.15
N PRO A 124 -9.65 -1.78 21.94
CA PRO A 124 -9.57 -0.34 21.77
C PRO A 124 -10.92 0.34 22.07
N GLU A 125 -10.89 1.47 22.75
CA GLU A 125 -12.08 2.25 23.08
C GLU A 125 -12.58 3.10 21.90
N ASN A 126 -11.69 3.41 20.96
CA ASN A 126 -12.01 4.20 19.76
C ASN A 126 -10.98 3.95 18.64
N PHE A 127 -11.17 4.57 17.49
CA PHE A 127 -10.31 4.41 16.29
C PHE A 127 -8.88 4.97 16.42
N TYR A 128 -8.57 5.66 17.49
CA TYR A 128 -7.24 6.25 17.77
C TYR A 128 -6.56 5.58 18.94
N ASP A 129 -7.18 4.57 19.52
CA ASP A 129 -6.68 3.85 20.67
C ASP A 129 -5.91 2.62 20.21
N TYR A 130 -4.59 2.71 20.20
CA TYR A 130 -3.66 1.72 19.69
C TYR A 130 -2.81 1.13 20.81
N CYS A 131 -2.46 -0.15 20.68
CA CYS A 131 -1.54 -0.83 21.58
C CYS A 131 -0.67 -1.82 20.81
N PRO A 132 0.23 -1.36 19.91
CA PRO A 132 1.03 -2.23 19.05
C PRO A 132 2.02 -3.06 19.88
N PRO A 133 2.14 -4.38 19.63
CA PRO A 133 3.01 -5.27 20.40
C PRO A 133 4.49 -5.24 19.95
N ASN A 134 4.78 -4.69 18.78
CA ASN A 134 6.11 -4.70 18.17
C ASN A 134 6.27 -3.57 17.13
N TYR A 135 7.47 -3.42 16.57
CA TYR A 135 7.77 -2.38 15.56
C TYR A 135 6.94 -2.53 14.27
N TYR A 136 6.58 -3.74 13.85
CA TYR A 136 5.67 -3.91 12.73
C TYR A 136 4.30 -3.28 13.03
N GLY A 137 3.71 -3.61 14.17
CA GLY A 137 2.43 -3.02 14.60
C GLY A 137 2.51 -1.49 14.73
N GLU A 138 3.59 -0.97 15.33
CA GLU A 138 3.84 0.47 15.43
C GLU A 138 3.97 1.11 14.04
N SER A 139 4.65 0.47 13.08
CA SER A 139 4.77 0.98 11.72
C SER A 139 3.42 1.06 11.00
N LYS A 140 2.55 0.07 11.21
CA LYS A 140 1.20 0.07 10.63
C LYS A 140 0.30 1.12 11.29
N LYS A 141 0.39 1.32 12.61
CA LYS A 141 -0.26 2.43 13.31
C LYS A 141 0.15 3.78 12.69
N ARG A 142 1.47 4.03 12.52
CA ARG A 142 1.95 5.27 11.90
C ARG A 142 1.42 5.45 10.47
N GLY A 143 1.32 4.35 9.71
CA GLY A 143 0.70 4.39 8.38
C GLY A 143 -0.77 4.82 8.44
N GLU A 144 -1.56 4.33 9.40
CA GLU A 144 -2.95 4.78 9.59
C GLU A 144 -3.02 6.26 10.00
N GLU A 145 -2.14 6.71 10.90
CA GLU A 145 -2.07 8.11 11.34
C GLU A 145 -1.75 9.06 10.17
N ILE A 146 -0.83 8.66 9.27
CA ILE A 146 -0.50 9.39 8.05
C ILE A 146 -1.73 9.52 7.15
N VAL A 147 -2.40 8.40 6.85
CA VAL A 147 -3.58 8.41 5.97
C VAL A 147 -4.67 9.32 6.55
N ARG A 148 -4.98 9.18 7.83
CA ARG A 148 -6.02 9.99 8.48
C ARG A 148 -5.70 11.47 8.54
N LYS A 149 -4.42 11.84 8.66
CA LYS A 149 -3.99 13.22 8.77
C LYS A 149 -3.85 13.90 7.42
N ASP A 150 -3.26 13.21 6.45
CA ASP A 150 -2.70 13.84 5.26
C ASP A 150 -3.48 13.50 3.98
N ALA A 151 -4.35 12.46 3.96
CA ALA A 151 -5.16 12.13 2.80
C ALA A 151 -6.29 13.16 2.59
N THR A 152 -6.36 13.69 1.37
CA THR A 152 -7.42 14.63 0.94
C THR A 152 -8.44 13.98 0.00
N HIS A 153 -8.28 12.70 -0.29
CA HIS A 153 -9.13 11.87 -1.15
C HIS A 153 -9.92 10.85 -0.32
N ASP A 154 -10.91 10.21 -0.91
CA ASP A 154 -11.66 9.11 -0.30
C ASP A 154 -10.76 7.87 -0.09
N TYR A 155 -10.80 7.25 1.10
CA TYR A 155 -10.05 6.04 1.45
C TYR A 155 -10.87 5.06 2.29
#